data_12378672286e3a0d35f826639fe206ed
#
_entry.id   12378672286e3a0d35f826639fe206ed
#
_cell.length_a   1.000
_cell.length_b   1.000
_cell.length_c   1.000
_cell.angle_alpha   90.00
_cell.angle_beta   90.00
_cell.angle_gamma   90.00
#
_symmetry.space_group_name_H-M   'P 1'
#
loop_
_entity.id
_entity.type
_entity.pdbx_description
1 polymer ?
#
loop_
_entity_poly.entity_id
_entity_poly.type
_entity_poly.pdbx_seq_one_letter_code
_entity_poly.pdbx_strand_id
1 'polypeptide(L)'
;MTRDTIERAVKRGSGDVDGENFDELRYEGYGPNGVAVMVDCLTDNRNRTVSEVRHAFTKQGGNLGTDGSVSYLFTQTGVLVYPAESDEDAIMDAALEAGAEDVVSDEDGMVEVLTSVEGYLDVKQAMIDAGFEPESSELTQRAATMTEMDLEGAEKLMKLVDRLEDLDDVQNVYTNADISDDVMVALS
;
A
#
# COMPACT_ATOMS: atom_id res chain seq x y z
N MET A 1 2.23 10.76 -1.40
CA MET A 1 3.55 11.32 -1.75
C MET A 1 3.55 12.81 -1.50
N THR A 2 4.54 13.36 -0.81
CA THR A 2 4.62 14.81 -0.59
C THR A 2 5.05 15.55 -1.85
N ARG A 3 4.71 16.83 -1.95
CA ARG A 3 5.11 17.68 -3.07
C ARG A 3 6.62 17.76 -3.22
N ASP A 4 7.34 17.94 -2.12
CA ASP A 4 8.80 18.02 -2.11
C ASP A 4 9.43 16.72 -2.63
N THR A 5 8.89 15.58 -2.27
CA THR A 5 9.35 14.27 -2.75
C THR A 5 9.17 14.15 -4.26
N ILE A 6 8.04 14.63 -4.79
CA ILE A 6 7.76 14.63 -6.24
C ILE A 6 8.75 15.55 -6.97
N GLU A 7 8.98 16.74 -6.47
CA GLU A 7 9.92 17.71 -7.06
C GLU A 7 11.35 17.15 -7.08
N ARG A 8 11.78 16.51 -6.01
CA ARG A 8 13.09 15.86 -5.93
C ARG A 8 13.20 14.70 -6.93
N ALA A 9 12.17 13.88 -7.05
CA ALA A 9 12.14 12.79 -8.00
C ALA A 9 12.21 13.29 -9.45
N VAL A 10 11.51 14.38 -9.78
CA VAL A 10 11.54 15.01 -11.10
C VAL A 10 12.93 15.55 -11.41
N LYS A 11 13.58 16.24 -10.46
CA LYS A 11 14.96 16.71 -10.62
C LYS A 11 15.92 15.58 -10.91
N ARG A 12 15.79 14.48 -10.19
CA ARG A 12 16.59 13.28 -10.43
C ARG A 12 16.41 12.73 -11.85
N GLY A 13 15.15 12.65 -12.30
CA GLY A 13 14.82 12.17 -13.63
C GLY A 13 15.31 13.08 -14.76
N SER A 14 15.41 14.38 -14.51
CA SER A 14 15.88 15.36 -15.47
C SER A 14 17.41 15.41 -15.62
N GLY A 15 18.13 14.73 -14.74
CA GLY A 15 19.60 14.74 -14.73
C GLY A 15 20.21 16.05 -14.21
N ASP A 16 19.36 16.95 -13.74
CA ASP A 16 19.76 18.26 -13.22
C ASP A 16 20.00 18.17 -11.71
N VAL A 17 20.91 17.29 -11.33
CA VAL A 17 21.20 17.00 -9.92
C VAL A 17 22.59 17.52 -9.59
N ASP A 18 22.66 18.58 -8.83
CA ASP A 18 23.90 19.19 -8.31
C ASP A 18 24.61 18.29 -7.28
N GLY A 19 24.93 17.05 -7.67
CA GLY A 19 25.60 16.09 -6.80
C GLY A 19 24.72 15.48 -5.70
N GLU A 20 23.44 15.80 -5.65
CA GLU A 20 22.50 15.17 -4.74
C GLU A 20 22.07 13.82 -5.31
N ASN A 21 22.34 12.76 -4.56
CA ASN A 21 21.87 11.42 -4.88
C ASN A 21 20.69 11.05 -3.98
N PHE A 22 19.59 10.67 -4.58
CA PHE A 22 18.43 10.14 -3.86
C PHE A 22 18.49 8.62 -3.86
N ASP A 23 18.31 8.03 -2.69
CA ASP A 23 18.25 6.59 -2.50
C ASP A 23 16.81 6.16 -2.27
N GLU A 24 16.41 5.10 -2.93
CA GLU A 24 15.16 4.41 -2.64
C GLU A 24 15.42 3.40 -1.54
N LEU A 25 14.69 3.52 -0.43
CA LEU A 25 14.85 2.68 0.74
C LEU A 25 13.52 2.07 1.13
N ARG A 26 13.57 0.87 1.66
CA ARG A 26 12.41 0.22 2.25
C ARG A 26 12.73 -0.14 3.69
N TYR A 27 11.89 0.35 4.59
CA TYR A 27 11.97 -0.01 6.00
C TYR A 27 10.84 -0.96 6.35
N GLU A 28 11.12 -1.89 7.23
CA GLU A 28 10.21 -2.95 7.63
C GLU A 28 10.19 -3.05 9.13
N GLY A 29 9.00 -3.20 9.70
CA GLY A 29 8.86 -3.28 11.14
C GLY A 29 7.49 -3.75 11.57
N TYR A 30 7.28 -3.74 12.87
CA TYR A 30 6.03 -4.14 13.50
C TYR A 30 5.41 -2.95 14.21
N GLY A 31 4.12 -2.74 13.96
CA GLY A 31 3.31 -1.75 14.65
C GLY A 31 2.58 -2.32 15.87
N PRO A 32 1.57 -1.60 16.38
CA PRO A 32 0.75 -2.09 17.49
C PRO A 32 0.12 -3.44 17.15
N ASN A 33 -0.04 -4.29 18.17
CA ASN A 33 -0.58 -5.64 18.04
C ASN A 33 0.23 -6.59 17.13
N GLY A 34 1.48 -6.24 16.83
CA GLY A 34 2.33 -7.05 15.95
C GLY A 34 2.00 -6.94 14.47
N VAL A 35 1.25 -5.92 14.06
CA VAL A 35 0.95 -5.69 12.66
C VAL A 35 2.22 -5.43 11.86
N ALA A 36 2.33 -6.02 10.69
CA ALA A 36 3.44 -5.76 9.80
C ALA A 36 3.28 -4.40 9.10
N VAL A 37 4.35 -3.61 9.09
CA VAL A 37 4.37 -2.30 8.45
C VAL A 37 5.59 -2.19 7.55
N MET A 38 5.36 -1.84 6.30
CA MET A 38 6.42 -1.64 5.30
C MET A 38 6.35 -0.22 4.79
N VAL A 39 7.49 0.47 4.77
CA VAL A 39 7.59 1.89 4.42
C VAL A 39 8.56 2.08 3.27
N ASP A 40 8.07 2.59 2.16
CA ASP A 40 8.91 2.96 1.02
C ASP A 40 9.29 4.43 1.11
N CYS A 41 10.58 4.70 1.01
CA CYS A 41 11.15 6.04 1.13
C CYS A 41 12.02 6.39 -0.06
N LEU A 42 12.08 7.69 -0.36
CA LEU A 42 13.05 8.28 -1.26
C LEU A 42 13.76 9.41 -0.50
N THR A 43 15.08 9.30 -0.33
CA THR A 43 15.81 10.23 0.52
C THR A 43 17.21 10.54 0.00
N ASP A 44 17.66 11.74 0.28
CA ASP A 44 19.05 12.18 0.11
C ASP A 44 19.88 12.05 1.42
N ASN A 45 19.23 11.62 2.51
CA ASN A 45 19.87 11.49 3.83
C ASN A 45 19.30 10.28 4.59
N ARG A 46 19.95 9.14 4.43
CA ARG A 46 19.56 7.88 5.07
C ARG A 46 19.50 7.95 6.59
N ASN A 47 20.45 8.66 7.20
CA ASN A 47 20.52 8.79 8.65
C ASN A 47 19.33 9.54 9.21
N ARG A 48 18.92 10.62 8.55
CA ARG A 48 17.71 11.37 8.90
C ARG A 48 16.47 10.47 8.79
N THR A 49 16.32 9.80 7.65
CA THR A 49 15.14 8.99 7.36
C THR A 49 14.99 7.84 8.35
N VAL A 50 16.05 7.08 8.62
CA VAL A 50 15.98 5.95 9.56
C VAL A 50 15.65 6.43 10.97
N SER A 51 16.16 7.57 11.38
CA SER A 51 15.89 8.14 12.70
C SER A 51 14.43 8.57 12.84
N GLU A 52 13.89 9.23 11.82
CA GLU A 52 12.49 9.67 11.81
C GLU A 52 11.51 8.49 11.76
N VAL A 53 11.79 7.50 10.91
CA VAL A 53 10.96 6.29 10.80
C VAL A 53 11.00 5.49 12.10
N ARG A 54 12.18 5.27 12.67
CA ARG A 54 12.33 4.55 13.95
C ARG A 54 11.59 5.26 15.07
N HIS A 55 11.69 6.56 15.14
CA HIS A 55 10.98 7.36 16.15
C HIS A 55 9.46 7.22 16.02
N ALA A 56 8.93 7.25 14.80
CA ALA A 56 7.51 7.07 14.55
C ALA A 56 7.03 5.70 15.05
N PHE A 57 7.75 4.62 14.71
CA PHE A 57 7.43 3.27 15.20
C PHE A 57 7.44 3.18 16.72
N THR A 58 8.52 3.65 17.34
CA THR A 58 8.71 3.58 18.80
C THR A 58 7.63 4.35 19.54
N LYS A 59 7.26 5.51 19.05
CA LYS A 59 6.26 6.38 19.70
C LYS A 59 4.88 5.72 19.77
N GLN A 60 4.53 4.86 18.82
CA GLN A 60 3.25 4.17 18.78
C GLN A 60 3.32 2.72 19.30
N GLY A 61 4.39 2.38 20.00
CA GLY A 61 4.54 1.05 20.60
C GLY A 61 5.00 -0.03 19.65
N GLY A 62 5.49 0.35 18.46
CA GLY A 62 6.06 -0.56 17.48
C GLY A 62 7.58 -0.63 17.54
N ASN A 63 8.16 -1.41 16.64
CA ASN A 63 9.59 -1.58 16.50
C ASN A 63 9.97 -1.62 15.03
N LEU A 64 10.99 -0.85 14.66
CA LEU A 64 11.62 -0.99 13.36
C LEU A 64 12.47 -2.25 13.34
N GLY A 65 12.24 -3.13 12.37
CA GLY A 65 12.99 -4.37 12.17
C GLY A 65 14.13 -4.22 11.18
N THR A 66 14.68 -5.37 10.79
CA THR A 66 15.70 -5.47 9.75
C THR A 66 15.07 -5.75 8.39
N ASP A 67 15.85 -5.58 7.32
CA ASP A 67 15.41 -5.89 5.96
C ASP A 67 14.93 -7.35 5.87
N GLY A 68 13.80 -7.56 5.24
CA GLY A 68 13.20 -8.88 5.09
C GLY A 68 12.34 -9.35 6.27
N SER A 69 12.21 -8.54 7.32
CA SER A 69 11.44 -8.94 8.52
C SER A 69 9.94 -9.09 8.24
N VAL A 70 9.38 -8.28 7.35
CA VAL A 70 7.95 -8.33 7.00
C VAL A 70 7.68 -8.36 5.48
N SER A 71 8.63 -8.03 4.63
CA SER A 71 8.43 -7.94 3.18
C SER A 71 7.97 -9.26 2.56
N TYR A 72 8.33 -10.40 3.14
CA TYR A 72 7.88 -11.72 2.69
C TYR A 72 6.37 -11.92 2.82
N LEU A 73 5.71 -11.13 3.65
CA LEU A 73 4.25 -11.16 3.82
C LEU A 73 3.52 -10.44 2.69
N PHE A 74 4.21 -9.59 1.94
CA PHE A 74 3.60 -8.76 0.91
C PHE A 74 3.99 -9.24 -0.48
N THR A 75 3.02 -9.17 -1.40
CA THR A 75 3.24 -9.44 -2.82
C THR A 75 2.75 -8.25 -3.62
N GLN A 76 3.57 -7.77 -4.53
CA GLN A 76 3.17 -6.71 -5.44
C GLN A 76 2.08 -7.23 -6.37
N THR A 77 0.93 -6.57 -6.37
CA THR A 77 -0.29 -7.03 -7.03
C THR A 77 -0.97 -5.88 -7.76
N GLY A 78 -1.45 -6.14 -8.96
CA GLY A 78 -2.36 -5.21 -9.65
C GLY A 78 -3.77 -5.38 -9.09
N VAL A 79 -4.43 -4.28 -8.77
CA VAL A 79 -5.79 -4.28 -8.22
C VAL A 79 -6.68 -3.36 -9.06
N LEU A 80 -7.77 -3.90 -9.58
CA LEU A 80 -8.83 -3.14 -10.22
C LEU A 80 -10.05 -3.17 -9.31
N VAL A 81 -10.57 -2.02 -8.93
CA VAL A 81 -11.69 -1.91 -7.98
C VAL A 81 -12.96 -1.52 -8.71
N TYR A 82 -14.03 -2.25 -8.45
CA TYR A 82 -15.37 -2.01 -8.99
C TYR A 82 -16.34 -1.73 -7.84
N PRO A 83 -17.28 -0.78 -8.03
CA PRO A 83 -18.22 -0.44 -6.96
C PRO A 83 -19.19 -1.59 -6.63
N ALA A 84 -19.76 -1.53 -5.44
CA ALA A 84 -20.68 -2.55 -4.90
C ALA A 84 -21.90 -2.88 -5.77
N GLU A 85 -22.28 -1.95 -6.62
CA GLU A 85 -23.44 -2.13 -7.52
C GLU A 85 -23.10 -2.90 -8.81
N SER A 86 -21.84 -3.29 -8.96
CA SER A 86 -21.37 -3.99 -10.17
C SER A 86 -21.85 -5.44 -10.21
N ASP A 87 -21.99 -5.95 -11.44
CA ASP A 87 -22.32 -7.37 -11.65
C ASP A 87 -21.07 -8.23 -11.41
N GLU A 88 -20.96 -8.80 -10.22
CA GLU A 88 -19.83 -9.60 -9.78
C GLU A 88 -19.57 -10.79 -10.71
N ASP A 89 -20.62 -11.53 -11.10
CA ASP A 89 -20.47 -12.70 -11.96
C ASP A 89 -19.93 -12.33 -13.34
N ALA A 90 -20.43 -11.25 -13.92
CA ALA A 90 -19.97 -10.77 -15.22
C ALA A 90 -18.53 -10.27 -15.15
N ILE A 91 -18.17 -9.57 -14.07
CA ILE A 91 -16.79 -9.12 -13.83
C ILE A 91 -15.86 -10.31 -13.66
N MET A 92 -16.28 -11.32 -12.90
CA MET A 92 -15.49 -12.53 -12.67
C MET A 92 -15.21 -13.25 -14.01
N ASP A 93 -16.23 -13.46 -14.82
CA ASP A 93 -16.06 -14.12 -16.13
C ASP A 93 -15.11 -13.34 -17.03
N ALA A 94 -15.30 -12.04 -17.16
CA ALA A 94 -14.45 -11.19 -17.97
C ALA A 94 -13.00 -11.15 -17.45
N ALA A 95 -12.82 -11.08 -16.13
CA ALA A 95 -11.51 -11.04 -15.50
C ALA A 95 -10.72 -12.34 -15.72
N LEU A 96 -11.37 -13.48 -15.57
CA LEU A 96 -10.73 -14.78 -15.82
C LEU A 96 -10.34 -14.95 -17.29
N GLU A 97 -11.17 -14.51 -18.21
CA GLU A 97 -10.83 -14.51 -19.65
C GLU A 97 -9.67 -13.57 -19.95
N ALA A 98 -9.58 -12.44 -19.23
CA ALA A 98 -8.50 -11.47 -19.40
C ALA A 98 -7.15 -11.93 -18.83
N GLY A 99 -7.14 -12.98 -18.01
CA GLY A 99 -5.94 -13.52 -17.39
C GLY A 99 -5.67 -13.00 -15.97
N ALA A 100 -6.71 -12.52 -15.28
CA ALA A 100 -6.59 -12.14 -13.88
C ALA A 100 -6.27 -13.38 -13.02
N GLU A 101 -5.57 -13.14 -11.90
CA GLU A 101 -5.20 -14.20 -10.97
C GLU A 101 -6.35 -14.59 -10.05
N ASP A 102 -7.14 -13.61 -9.63
CA ASP A 102 -8.25 -13.83 -8.71
C ASP A 102 -9.26 -12.68 -8.79
N VAL A 103 -10.45 -12.93 -8.28
CA VAL A 103 -11.51 -11.93 -8.10
C VAL A 103 -12.07 -12.13 -6.71
N VAL A 104 -12.05 -11.07 -5.91
CA VAL A 104 -12.55 -11.11 -4.54
C VAL A 104 -13.62 -10.04 -4.35
N SER A 105 -14.60 -10.31 -3.51
CA SER A 105 -15.58 -9.31 -3.09
C SER A 105 -15.54 -9.13 -1.59
N ASP A 106 -15.73 -7.91 -1.13
CA ASP A 106 -15.79 -7.60 0.29
C ASP A 106 -17.22 -7.66 0.82
N GLU A 107 -17.37 -7.45 2.12
CA GLU A 107 -18.68 -7.47 2.80
C GLU A 107 -19.63 -6.38 2.28
N ASP A 108 -19.07 -5.27 1.79
CA ASP A 108 -19.84 -4.16 1.22
C ASP A 108 -20.25 -4.42 -0.24
N GLY A 109 -19.77 -5.50 -0.84
CA GLY A 109 -20.08 -5.88 -2.21
C GLY A 109 -19.17 -5.25 -3.25
N MET A 110 -18.12 -4.55 -2.86
CA MET A 110 -17.10 -4.06 -3.79
C MET A 110 -16.32 -5.25 -4.35
N VAL A 111 -16.00 -5.18 -5.64
CA VAL A 111 -15.29 -6.26 -6.33
C VAL A 111 -13.89 -5.82 -6.68
N GLU A 112 -12.90 -6.63 -6.31
CA GLU A 112 -11.50 -6.41 -6.65
C GLU A 112 -11.02 -7.50 -7.60
N VAL A 113 -10.47 -7.09 -8.73
CA VAL A 113 -9.80 -7.98 -9.68
C VAL A 113 -8.30 -7.92 -9.42
N LEU A 114 -7.70 -9.06 -9.11
CA LEU A 114 -6.29 -9.17 -8.76
C LEU A 114 -5.49 -9.69 -9.94
N THR A 115 -4.38 -9.05 -10.23
CA THR A 115 -3.50 -9.41 -11.35
C THR A 115 -2.06 -9.53 -10.92
N SER A 116 -1.24 -10.21 -11.73
CA SER A 116 0.22 -10.10 -11.61
C SER A 116 0.68 -8.71 -12.03
N VAL A 117 1.91 -8.35 -11.68
CA VAL A 117 2.53 -7.07 -12.11
C VAL A 117 2.62 -7.03 -13.63
N GLU A 118 3.07 -8.14 -14.23
CA GLU A 118 3.25 -8.25 -15.69
C GLU A 118 1.93 -8.16 -16.43
N GLY A 119 0.87 -8.77 -15.89
CA GLY A 119 -0.46 -8.81 -16.51
C GLY A 119 -1.35 -7.60 -16.24
N TYR A 120 -0.95 -6.72 -15.34
CA TYR A 120 -1.80 -5.63 -14.86
C TYR A 120 -2.38 -4.77 -15.98
N LEU A 121 -1.55 -4.25 -16.86
CA LEU A 121 -1.99 -3.37 -17.95
C LEU A 121 -2.87 -4.12 -18.96
N ASP A 122 -2.52 -5.36 -19.28
CA ASP A 122 -3.26 -6.18 -20.23
C ASP A 122 -4.66 -6.55 -19.70
N VAL A 123 -4.74 -6.93 -18.43
CA VAL A 123 -6.01 -7.24 -17.77
C VAL A 123 -6.88 -6.00 -17.67
N LYS A 124 -6.29 -4.87 -17.25
CA LYS A 124 -7.01 -3.60 -17.17
C LYS A 124 -7.61 -3.21 -18.52
N GLN A 125 -6.82 -3.27 -19.58
CA GLN A 125 -7.30 -2.93 -20.93
C GLN A 125 -8.38 -3.88 -21.41
N ALA A 126 -8.21 -5.19 -21.20
CA ALA A 126 -9.20 -6.20 -21.58
C ALA A 126 -10.54 -5.99 -20.85
N MET A 127 -10.50 -5.63 -19.57
CA MET A 127 -11.72 -5.31 -18.80
C MET A 127 -12.42 -4.06 -19.33
N ILE A 128 -11.68 -3.01 -19.66
CA ILE A 128 -12.23 -1.80 -20.26
C ILE A 128 -12.87 -2.12 -21.62
N ASP A 129 -12.20 -2.90 -22.44
CA ASP A 129 -12.69 -3.32 -23.76
C ASP A 129 -13.97 -4.18 -23.67
N ALA A 130 -14.10 -4.94 -22.57
CA ALA A 130 -15.31 -5.72 -22.27
C ALA A 130 -16.46 -4.88 -21.70
N GLY A 131 -16.26 -3.59 -21.48
CA GLY A 131 -17.25 -2.68 -20.94
C GLY A 131 -17.19 -2.49 -19.42
N PHE A 132 -16.17 -3.02 -18.76
CA PHE A 132 -15.97 -2.91 -17.31
C PHE A 132 -14.82 -1.96 -16.99
N GLU A 133 -15.13 -0.68 -16.89
CA GLU A 133 -14.14 0.32 -16.47
C GLU A 133 -14.05 0.34 -14.94
N PRO A 134 -12.86 0.11 -14.36
CA PRO A 134 -12.70 0.12 -12.91
C PRO A 134 -12.85 1.54 -12.35
N GLU A 135 -13.39 1.65 -11.14
CA GLU A 135 -13.47 2.91 -10.40
C GLU A 135 -12.07 3.40 -10.02
N SER A 136 -11.20 2.48 -9.64
CA SER A 136 -9.79 2.75 -9.40
C SER A 136 -8.93 1.55 -9.78
N SER A 137 -7.66 1.81 -10.06
CA SER A 137 -6.70 0.75 -10.38
C SER A 137 -5.30 1.17 -9.96
N GLU A 138 -4.55 0.23 -9.40
CA GLU A 138 -3.17 0.49 -8.97
C GLU A 138 -2.35 -0.80 -8.87
N LEU A 139 -1.03 -0.63 -8.89
CA LEU A 139 -0.09 -1.65 -8.44
C LEU A 139 0.21 -1.36 -6.97
N THR A 140 -0.06 -2.32 -6.10
CA THR A 140 0.12 -2.15 -4.65
C THR A 140 0.76 -3.39 -4.03
N GLN A 141 1.17 -3.27 -2.78
CA GLN A 141 1.63 -4.40 -1.99
C GLN A 141 0.44 -4.98 -1.22
N ARG A 142 0.22 -6.27 -1.39
CA ARG A 142 -0.90 -6.96 -0.77
C ARG A 142 -0.38 -8.07 0.15
N ALA A 143 -0.87 -8.08 1.39
CA ALA A 143 -0.45 -9.06 2.38
C ALA A 143 -1.16 -10.40 2.19
N ALA A 144 -0.40 -11.49 2.30
CA ALA A 144 -0.95 -12.85 2.26
C ALA A 144 -1.66 -13.22 3.56
N THR A 145 -1.21 -12.65 4.68
CA THR A 145 -1.78 -12.89 6.01
C THR A 145 -2.13 -11.55 6.65
N MET A 146 -3.34 -11.44 7.17
CA MET A 146 -3.84 -10.23 7.83
C MET A 146 -3.77 -10.37 9.35
N THR A 147 -3.55 -9.25 10.03
CA THR A 147 -3.54 -9.16 11.49
C THR A 147 -4.78 -8.38 11.94
N GLU A 148 -5.66 -9.04 12.67
CA GLU A 148 -6.87 -8.40 13.21
C GLU A 148 -6.51 -7.36 14.26
N MET A 149 -7.13 -6.18 14.16
CA MET A 149 -6.89 -5.05 15.05
C MET A 149 -8.10 -4.79 15.94
N ASP A 150 -7.86 -4.58 17.23
CA ASP A 150 -8.87 -4.02 18.13
C ASP A 150 -8.93 -2.49 17.99
N LEU A 151 -9.85 -1.84 18.69
CA LEU A 151 -10.01 -0.38 18.61
C LEU A 151 -8.75 0.36 19.03
N GLU A 152 -8.12 -0.05 20.14
CA GLU A 152 -6.90 0.58 20.65
C GLU A 152 -5.73 0.41 19.67
N GLY A 153 -5.55 -0.81 19.16
CA GLY A 153 -4.50 -1.11 18.19
C GLY A 153 -4.70 -0.36 16.88
N ALA A 154 -5.93 -0.32 16.39
CA ALA A 154 -6.27 0.42 15.15
C ALA A 154 -6.01 1.92 15.30
N GLU A 155 -6.38 2.50 16.43
CA GLU A 155 -6.13 3.92 16.72
C GLU A 155 -4.63 4.24 16.72
N LYS A 156 -3.83 3.41 17.38
CA LYS A 156 -2.37 3.56 17.40
C LYS A 156 -1.76 3.38 16.02
N LEU A 157 -2.25 2.41 15.26
CA LEU A 157 -1.79 2.17 13.89
C LEU A 157 -2.07 3.36 12.98
N MET A 158 -3.27 3.93 13.05
CA MET A 158 -3.62 5.10 12.26
C MET A 158 -2.71 6.28 12.58
N LYS A 159 -2.39 6.50 13.86
CA LYS A 159 -1.44 7.53 14.27
C LYS A 159 -0.03 7.25 13.73
N LEU A 160 0.38 6.00 13.71
CA LEU A 160 1.67 5.60 13.13
C LEU A 160 1.71 5.87 11.63
N VAL A 161 0.69 5.43 10.90
CA VAL A 161 0.60 5.63 9.45
C VAL A 161 0.59 7.13 9.11
N ASP A 162 -0.26 7.91 9.78
CA ASP A 162 -0.33 9.37 9.57
C ASP A 162 1.02 10.03 9.81
N ARG A 163 1.71 9.64 10.88
CA ARG A 163 3.02 10.20 11.19
C ARG A 163 4.08 9.82 10.15
N LEU A 164 4.06 8.59 9.66
CA LEU A 164 4.96 8.16 8.60
C LEU A 164 4.68 8.90 7.29
N GLU A 165 3.42 9.04 6.93
CA GLU A 165 3.02 9.75 5.70
C GLU A 165 3.34 11.25 5.75
N ASP A 166 3.40 11.84 6.93
CA ASP A 166 3.80 13.23 7.11
C ASP A 166 5.30 13.47 6.90
N LEU A 167 6.11 12.41 6.91
CA LEU A 167 7.55 12.53 6.65
C LEU A 167 7.81 12.77 5.17
N ASP A 168 8.61 13.79 4.85
CA ASP A 168 8.90 14.16 3.46
C ASP A 168 9.51 13.04 2.64
N ASP A 169 10.33 12.20 3.28
CA ASP A 169 11.05 11.12 2.61
C ASP A 169 10.18 9.87 2.36
N VAL A 170 9.02 9.76 3.02
CA VAL A 170 8.12 8.61 2.89
C VAL A 170 7.24 8.76 1.66
N GLN A 171 7.24 7.73 0.80
CA GLN A 171 6.41 7.67 -0.39
C GLN A 171 5.14 6.85 -0.18
N ASN A 172 5.27 5.67 0.42
CA ASN A 172 4.17 4.74 0.65
C ASN A 172 4.33 4.03 1.98
N VAL A 173 3.20 3.72 2.60
CA VAL A 173 3.13 2.89 3.82
C VAL A 173 2.16 1.76 3.56
N TYR A 174 2.59 0.52 3.80
CA TYR A 174 1.78 -0.69 3.64
C TYR A 174 1.68 -1.42 4.95
N THR A 175 0.49 -1.93 5.27
CA THR A 175 0.25 -2.72 6.48
C THR A 175 -0.57 -3.97 6.15
N ASN A 176 -0.49 -4.97 7.02
CA ASN A 176 -1.36 -6.14 6.95
C ASN A 176 -2.49 -6.09 7.99
N ALA A 177 -2.86 -4.89 8.40
CA ALA A 177 -3.93 -4.71 9.37
C ALA A 177 -5.29 -5.07 8.78
N ASP A 178 -6.06 -5.83 9.54
CA ASP A 178 -7.47 -6.09 9.28
C ASP A 178 -8.29 -5.33 10.33
N ILE A 179 -8.93 -4.24 9.89
CA ILE A 179 -9.74 -3.37 10.75
C ILE A 179 -11.19 -3.57 10.36
N SER A 180 -12.00 -4.10 11.27
CA SER A 180 -13.42 -4.32 11.03
C SER A 180 -14.18 -2.99 10.88
N ASP A 181 -15.34 -3.04 10.22
CA ASP A 181 -16.20 -1.88 10.03
C ASP A 181 -16.64 -1.27 11.35
N ASP A 182 -16.94 -2.10 12.37
CA ASP A 182 -17.31 -1.64 13.71
C ASP A 182 -16.20 -0.79 14.34
N VAL A 183 -14.95 -1.21 14.19
CA VAL A 183 -13.77 -0.46 14.67
C VAL A 183 -13.58 0.84 13.87
N MET A 184 -13.74 0.79 12.56
CA MET A 184 -13.64 1.98 11.70
C MET A 184 -14.70 3.03 12.06
N VAL A 185 -15.92 2.61 12.33
CA VAL A 185 -17.02 3.50 12.77
C VAL A 185 -16.67 4.14 14.12
N ALA A 186 -16.11 3.37 15.06
CA ALA A 186 -15.72 3.88 16.37
C ALA A 186 -14.56 4.89 16.30
N LEU A 187 -13.74 4.84 15.26
CA LEU A 187 -12.63 5.79 15.04
C LEU A 187 -13.03 7.09 14.34
N SER A 188 -14.24 7.16 13.82
CA SER A 188 -14.74 8.28 13.04
C SER A 188 -15.13 9.48 13.91
#